data_3e2375a4875b3c130c36351b3e3cea00
#
_entry.id   3e2375a4875b3c130c36351b3e3cea00
#
_cell.length_a   1.000
_cell.length_b   1.000
_cell.length_c   1.000
_cell.angle_alpha   90.00
_cell.angle_beta   90.00
_cell.angle_gamma   90.00
#
_symmetry.space_group_name_H-M   'P 1'
#
loop_
_entity.id
_entity.type
_entity.pdbx_description
1 polymer ?
#
loop_
_entity_poly.entity_id
_entity_poly.type
_entity_poly.pdbx_seq_one_letter_code
_entity_poly.pdbx_strand_id
1 'polypeptide(L)'
;MSTNHALVVRLGLYFILCLFAPSNYADIEQSRLDAAEADIQSRIDEGKLSGAVLMVAQSGRVQMHKALGYQNVEDETPMENETIFRIFSMTKPVTGTALMILHDEGRFELDDPLEKHLPELSDLRVAKSANDDGTWATESVNHPTTIRELMSHTGGFTYFPPIGRGPIAQAYVEAGIGGDATLAESMPRLKDIPLDYQPGSKWVYSISVDIQGYLIEKLSGQTLDAFFKERIFEPLEMKDTAFFVSPDKSHRLSRMYMPSNGALLRTDNFPGSLGGSFTEKPAFLAGGHGLTSTASDYMKFAQMHLNKGVLNGTRIL
;
A
#
# COMPACT_ATOMS: atom_id res chain seq x y z
N MET A 1 77.74 -14.32 36.61
CA MET A 1 76.47 -14.58 37.37
C MET A 1 75.48 -13.55 36.95
N SER A 2 74.60 -13.93 36.04
CA SER A 2 73.62 -13.05 35.44
C SER A 2 72.25 -13.67 35.70
N THR A 3 71.41 -13.00 36.46
CA THR A 3 70.03 -13.40 36.76
C THR A 3 69.07 -12.68 35.83
N ASN A 4 68.50 -13.43 34.92
CA ASN A 4 67.42 -12.97 34.04
C ASN A 4 66.10 -12.93 34.82
N HIS A 5 65.47 -11.76 34.87
CA HIS A 5 64.08 -11.60 35.33
C HIS A 5 63.16 -11.58 34.10
N ALA A 6 62.39 -12.62 33.93
CA ALA A 6 61.33 -12.67 32.93
C ALA A 6 60.08 -11.94 33.45
N LEU A 7 59.68 -10.89 32.76
CA LEU A 7 58.47 -10.11 33.01
C LEU A 7 57.30 -10.83 32.35
N VAL A 8 56.37 -11.44 33.14
CA VAL A 8 55.15 -12.05 32.66
C VAL A 8 54.08 -10.94 32.59
N VAL A 9 53.79 -10.50 31.37
CA VAL A 9 52.62 -9.61 31.12
C VAL A 9 51.37 -10.45 31.05
N ARG A 10 50.48 -10.36 32.06
CA ARG A 10 49.14 -10.90 32.03
C ARG A 10 48.23 -9.95 31.28
N LEU A 11 47.85 -10.23 30.03
CA LEU A 11 46.74 -9.59 29.33
C LEU A 11 45.42 -10.07 29.95
N GLY A 12 44.79 -9.19 30.72
CA GLY A 12 43.41 -9.38 31.19
C GLY A 12 42.44 -9.07 30.06
N LEU A 13 41.78 -10.10 29.52
CA LEU A 13 40.67 -9.96 28.55
C LEU A 13 39.43 -9.52 29.35
N TYR A 14 39.13 -8.22 29.32
CA TYR A 14 37.82 -7.73 29.80
C TYR A 14 36.75 -8.02 28.75
N PHE A 15 35.95 -9.06 28.94
CA PHE A 15 34.70 -9.26 28.25
C PHE A 15 33.70 -8.20 28.78
N ILE A 16 33.48 -7.12 28.02
CA ILE A 16 32.36 -6.23 28.28
C ILE A 16 31.10 -6.95 27.81
N LEU A 17 30.40 -7.58 28.76
CA LEU A 17 29.06 -8.12 28.57
C LEU A 17 28.12 -6.90 28.49
N CYS A 18 27.84 -6.41 27.29
CA CYS A 18 26.75 -5.47 27.07
C CYS A 18 25.45 -6.21 27.35
N LEU A 19 24.98 -6.12 28.60
CA LEU A 19 23.63 -6.49 28.97
C LEU A 19 22.70 -5.48 28.25
N PHE A 20 22.23 -5.83 27.07
CA PHE A 20 21.05 -5.19 26.52
C PHE A 20 19.89 -5.52 27.48
N ALA A 21 19.59 -4.61 28.39
CA ALA A 21 18.35 -4.70 29.13
C ALA A 21 17.22 -4.73 28.09
N PRO A 22 16.34 -5.74 28.07
CA PRO A 22 15.17 -5.71 27.24
C PRO A 22 14.40 -4.44 27.65
N SER A 23 14.06 -3.61 26.68
CA SER A 23 13.15 -2.49 26.90
C SER A 23 11.85 -3.09 27.42
N ASN A 24 11.64 -3.05 28.72
CA ASN A 24 10.38 -3.46 29.35
C ASN A 24 9.33 -2.42 29.00
N TYR A 25 8.81 -2.48 27.76
CA TYR A 25 7.51 -1.88 27.49
C TYR A 25 6.51 -2.71 28.30
N ALA A 26 5.78 -2.07 29.21
CA ALA A 26 4.69 -2.73 29.92
C ALA A 26 3.73 -3.34 28.88
N ASP A 27 3.33 -4.60 29.08
CA ASP A 27 2.33 -5.24 28.23
C ASP A 27 1.06 -4.38 28.20
N ILE A 28 0.34 -4.39 27.08
CA ILE A 28 -0.93 -3.68 26.96
C ILE A 28 -1.88 -4.30 27.99
N GLU A 29 -2.48 -3.45 28.84
CA GLU A 29 -3.46 -3.91 29.82
C GLU A 29 -4.63 -4.61 29.11
N GLN A 30 -4.97 -5.81 29.52
CA GLN A 30 -6.05 -6.61 28.94
C GLN A 30 -7.36 -5.83 28.87
N SER A 31 -7.66 -5.03 29.89
CA SER A 31 -8.86 -4.16 29.94
C SER A 31 -8.97 -3.19 28.76
N ARG A 32 -7.84 -2.74 28.19
CA ARG A 32 -7.84 -1.87 27.00
C ARG A 32 -8.14 -2.65 25.72
N LEU A 33 -7.65 -3.87 25.63
CA LEU A 33 -7.96 -4.78 24.53
C LEU A 33 -9.43 -5.17 24.56
N ASP A 34 -9.95 -5.50 25.73
CA ASP A 34 -11.37 -5.83 25.93
C ASP A 34 -12.27 -4.63 25.62
N ALA A 35 -11.86 -3.41 25.97
CA ALA A 35 -12.60 -2.20 25.62
C ALA A 35 -12.62 -1.94 24.10
N ALA A 36 -11.52 -2.21 23.39
CA ALA A 36 -11.47 -2.09 21.93
C ALA A 36 -12.37 -3.14 21.26
N GLU A 37 -12.37 -4.39 21.75
CA GLU A 37 -13.28 -5.45 21.28
C GLU A 37 -14.73 -5.05 21.50
N ALA A 38 -15.08 -4.56 22.70
CA ALA A 38 -16.43 -4.13 23.05
C ALA A 38 -16.94 -2.95 22.21
N ASP A 39 -16.09 -1.94 21.89
CA ASP A 39 -16.46 -0.83 21.01
C ASP A 39 -16.81 -1.32 19.60
N ILE A 40 -16.01 -2.21 19.04
CA ILE A 40 -16.29 -2.77 17.71
C ILE A 40 -17.56 -3.63 17.74
N GLN A 41 -17.73 -4.47 18.77
CA GLN A 41 -18.96 -5.28 18.91
C GLN A 41 -20.20 -4.39 19.00
N SER A 42 -20.16 -3.31 19.78
CA SER A 42 -21.26 -2.34 19.86
C SER A 42 -21.62 -1.75 18.48
N ARG A 43 -20.63 -1.43 17.64
CA ARG A 43 -20.87 -0.92 16.29
C ARG A 43 -21.50 -1.97 15.36
N ILE A 44 -21.15 -3.23 15.56
CA ILE A 44 -21.76 -4.37 14.83
C ILE A 44 -23.23 -4.52 15.28
N ASP A 45 -23.48 -4.53 16.59
CA ASP A 45 -24.81 -4.67 17.16
C ASP A 45 -25.75 -3.51 16.78
N GLU A 46 -25.18 -2.32 16.58
CA GLU A 46 -25.88 -1.13 16.09
C GLU A 46 -26.10 -1.13 14.55
N GLY A 47 -25.65 -2.15 13.84
CA GLY A 47 -25.76 -2.25 12.37
C GLY A 47 -24.88 -1.23 11.62
N LYS A 48 -23.82 -0.71 12.23
CA LYS A 48 -22.87 0.22 11.61
C LYS A 48 -21.71 -0.48 10.89
N LEU A 49 -21.40 -1.72 11.30
CA LEU A 49 -20.39 -2.60 10.70
C LEU A 49 -21.00 -3.98 10.52
N SER A 50 -20.62 -4.68 9.45
CA SER A 50 -20.97 -6.10 9.27
C SER A 50 -20.14 -7.01 10.16
N GLY A 51 -18.88 -6.71 10.30
CA GLY A 51 -17.90 -7.42 11.10
C GLY A 51 -16.53 -6.78 10.99
N ALA A 52 -15.58 -7.31 11.75
CA ALA A 52 -14.19 -6.86 11.76
C ALA A 52 -13.24 -7.97 12.19
N VAL A 53 -11.98 -7.86 11.78
CA VAL A 53 -10.87 -8.59 12.39
C VAL A 53 -9.95 -7.59 13.07
N LEU A 54 -9.78 -7.73 14.39
CA LEU A 54 -8.88 -6.92 15.20
C LEU A 54 -7.58 -7.68 15.43
N MET A 55 -6.46 -7.04 15.16
CA MET A 55 -5.16 -7.58 15.47
C MET A 55 -4.26 -6.53 16.10
N VAL A 56 -3.72 -6.83 17.27
CA VAL A 56 -2.79 -5.96 18.00
C VAL A 56 -1.54 -6.74 18.33
N ALA A 57 -0.38 -6.18 18.03
CA ALA A 57 0.90 -6.76 18.39
C ALA A 57 1.76 -5.71 19.11
N GLN A 58 2.56 -6.17 20.05
CA GLN A 58 3.52 -5.37 20.79
C GLN A 58 4.82 -6.14 20.95
N SER A 59 5.96 -5.51 20.67
CA SER A 59 7.29 -6.12 20.81
C SER A 59 7.41 -7.47 20.09
N GLY A 60 6.79 -7.59 18.90
CA GLY A 60 6.80 -8.81 18.09
C GLY A 60 5.83 -9.91 18.57
N ARG A 61 5.02 -9.67 19.59
CA ARG A 61 4.02 -10.62 20.10
C ARG A 61 2.61 -10.16 19.80
N VAL A 62 1.77 -11.05 19.29
CA VAL A 62 0.35 -10.80 19.12
C VAL A 62 -0.32 -10.81 20.50
N GLN A 63 -0.95 -9.69 20.87
CA GLN A 63 -1.69 -9.51 22.12
C GLN A 63 -3.19 -9.76 21.91
N MET A 64 -3.71 -9.46 20.70
CA MET A 64 -5.09 -9.70 20.32
C MET A 64 -5.14 -10.13 18.86
N HIS A 65 -5.97 -11.13 18.58
CA HIS A 65 -6.39 -11.49 17.22
C HIS A 65 -7.82 -12.05 17.31
N LYS A 66 -8.80 -11.22 16.93
CA LYS A 66 -10.23 -11.48 17.15
C LYS A 66 -11.02 -11.16 15.89
N ALA A 67 -11.90 -12.08 15.52
CA ALA A 67 -12.91 -11.89 14.49
C ALA A 67 -14.27 -11.67 15.16
N LEU A 68 -15.01 -10.66 14.70
CA LEU A 68 -16.31 -10.25 15.24
C LEU A 68 -17.32 -10.06 14.10
N GLY A 69 -18.58 -10.43 14.32
CA GLY A 69 -19.67 -10.26 13.35
C GLY A 69 -19.56 -11.18 12.15
N TYR A 70 -19.93 -10.68 10.97
CA TYR A 70 -20.11 -11.46 9.75
C TYR A 70 -19.26 -10.93 8.59
N GLN A 71 -18.66 -11.84 7.83
CA GLN A 71 -18.04 -11.53 6.53
C GLN A 71 -19.07 -11.44 5.40
N ASN A 72 -20.23 -12.08 5.58
CA ASN A 72 -21.39 -12.01 4.71
C ASN A 72 -22.64 -12.00 5.59
N VAL A 73 -23.35 -10.86 5.61
CA VAL A 73 -24.51 -10.64 6.48
C VAL A 73 -25.73 -11.42 5.96
N GLU A 74 -25.92 -11.46 4.64
CA GLU A 74 -27.09 -12.11 4.02
C GLU A 74 -27.10 -13.61 4.26
N ASP A 75 -25.93 -14.25 4.23
CA ASP A 75 -25.79 -15.70 4.43
C ASP A 75 -25.43 -16.05 5.88
N GLU A 76 -25.38 -15.06 6.77
CA GLU A 76 -24.93 -15.19 8.17
C GLU A 76 -23.57 -15.89 8.31
N THR A 77 -22.68 -15.71 7.30
CA THR A 77 -21.34 -16.32 7.34
C THR A 77 -20.47 -15.56 8.35
N PRO A 78 -19.97 -16.22 9.40
CA PRO A 78 -19.20 -15.53 10.43
C PRO A 78 -17.92 -14.92 9.89
N MET A 79 -17.45 -13.83 10.52
CA MET A 79 -16.12 -13.33 10.33
C MET A 79 -15.12 -14.31 10.96
N GLU A 80 -13.99 -14.55 10.29
CA GLU A 80 -12.93 -15.41 10.77
C GLU A 80 -11.58 -14.63 10.76
N ASN A 81 -10.63 -15.07 11.56
CA ASN A 81 -9.31 -14.43 11.64
C ASN A 81 -8.59 -14.42 10.28
N GLU A 82 -8.85 -15.42 9.45
CA GLU A 82 -8.30 -15.60 8.11
C GLU A 82 -9.17 -14.99 7.01
N THR A 83 -10.22 -14.25 7.34
CA THR A 83 -11.05 -13.54 6.36
C THR A 83 -10.19 -12.60 5.53
N ILE A 84 -10.35 -12.66 4.21
CA ILE A 84 -9.64 -11.84 3.24
C ILE A 84 -10.44 -10.56 2.98
N PHE A 85 -9.77 -9.43 3.01
CA PHE A 85 -10.35 -8.11 2.78
C PHE A 85 -9.78 -7.45 1.54
N ARG A 86 -10.58 -6.67 0.83
CA ARG A 86 -10.10 -5.64 -0.10
C ARG A 86 -9.45 -4.55 0.74
N ILE A 87 -8.13 -4.39 0.65
CA ILE A 87 -7.40 -3.46 1.52
C ILE A 87 -7.27 -2.05 0.93
N PHE A 88 -7.76 -1.85 -0.29
CA PHE A 88 -7.79 -0.55 -0.96
C PHE A 88 -6.48 0.23 -0.78
N SER A 89 -6.56 1.45 -0.26
CA SER A 89 -5.40 2.34 -0.13
C SER A 89 -4.32 1.86 0.83
N MET A 90 -4.55 0.79 1.59
CA MET A 90 -3.47 0.08 2.28
C MET A 90 -2.53 -0.65 1.31
N THR A 91 -2.86 -0.73 0.02
CA THR A 91 -1.96 -1.14 -1.06
C THR A 91 -0.76 -0.18 -1.21
N LYS A 92 -0.95 1.11 -1.01
CA LYS A 92 0.06 2.16 -1.25
C LYS A 92 1.39 1.96 -0.51
N PRO A 93 1.40 1.61 0.79
CA PRO A 93 2.65 1.30 1.48
C PRO A 93 3.40 0.12 0.85
N VAL A 94 2.69 -0.88 0.31
CA VAL A 94 3.31 -2.03 -0.38
C VAL A 94 3.98 -1.56 -1.68
N THR A 95 3.30 -0.74 -2.48
CA THR A 95 3.86 -0.15 -3.71
C THR A 95 5.06 0.74 -3.40
N GLY A 96 4.96 1.59 -2.38
CA GLY A 96 6.07 2.42 -1.92
C GLY A 96 7.29 1.58 -1.49
N THR A 97 7.06 0.48 -0.76
CA THR A 97 8.11 -0.46 -0.36
C THR A 97 8.76 -1.10 -1.59
N ALA A 98 7.98 -1.57 -2.56
CA ALA A 98 8.48 -2.14 -3.80
C ALA A 98 9.36 -1.14 -4.58
N LEU A 99 8.94 0.11 -4.63
CA LEU A 99 9.74 1.16 -5.27
C LEU A 99 11.05 1.42 -4.50
N MET A 100 11.00 1.43 -3.16
CA MET A 100 12.21 1.60 -2.34
C MET A 100 13.18 0.42 -2.43
N ILE A 101 12.72 -0.81 -2.67
CA ILE A 101 13.62 -1.94 -3.00
C ILE A 101 14.44 -1.61 -4.24
N LEU A 102 13.82 -1.09 -5.29
CA LEU A 102 14.51 -0.70 -6.52
C LEU A 102 15.44 0.51 -6.32
N HIS A 103 15.09 1.43 -5.42
CA HIS A 103 15.96 2.52 -5.02
C HIS A 103 17.22 2.00 -4.32
N ASP A 104 17.08 1.08 -3.36
CA ASP A 104 18.21 0.48 -2.64
C ASP A 104 19.13 -0.32 -3.58
N GLU A 105 18.58 -0.83 -4.68
CA GLU A 105 19.32 -1.47 -5.78
C GLU A 105 19.99 -0.46 -6.73
N GLY A 106 19.84 0.84 -6.50
CA GLY A 106 20.43 1.90 -7.33
C GLY A 106 19.80 2.04 -8.71
N ARG A 107 18.53 1.59 -8.88
CA ARG A 107 17.83 1.64 -10.17
C ARG A 107 17.34 3.05 -10.52
N PHE A 108 17.18 3.92 -9.56
CA PHE A 108 16.84 5.33 -9.72
C PHE A 108 17.24 6.14 -8.47
N GLU A 109 17.25 7.47 -8.62
CA GLU A 109 17.39 8.42 -7.50
C GLU A 109 16.03 9.11 -7.24
N LEU A 110 15.76 9.45 -5.97
CA LEU A 110 14.48 10.09 -5.62
C LEU A 110 14.26 11.45 -6.33
N ASP A 111 15.33 12.17 -6.61
CA ASP A 111 15.27 13.46 -7.30
C ASP A 111 15.42 13.35 -8.82
N ASP A 112 15.46 12.14 -9.37
CA ASP A 112 15.36 11.93 -10.81
C ASP A 112 14.03 12.48 -11.34
N PRO A 113 14.02 13.20 -12.48
CA PRO A 113 12.80 13.54 -13.16
C PRO A 113 12.10 12.25 -13.66
N LEU A 114 10.80 12.21 -13.51
CA LEU A 114 9.96 11.06 -13.88
C LEU A 114 10.19 10.63 -15.35
N GLU A 115 10.31 11.61 -16.24
CA GLU A 115 10.56 11.40 -17.68
C GLU A 115 11.87 10.68 -18.00
N LYS A 116 12.85 10.68 -17.11
CA LYS A 116 14.09 9.92 -17.25
C LYS A 116 13.81 8.41 -17.33
N HIS A 117 12.81 7.95 -16.59
CA HIS A 117 12.45 6.54 -16.49
C HIS A 117 11.15 6.19 -17.24
N LEU A 118 10.28 7.16 -17.43
CA LEU A 118 9.04 7.09 -18.19
C LEU A 118 9.04 8.16 -19.30
N PRO A 119 9.85 7.99 -20.37
CA PRO A 119 9.98 8.99 -21.44
C PRO A 119 8.68 9.29 -22.17
N GLU A 120 7.71 8.38 -22.11
CA GLU A 120 6.35 8.60 -22.60
C GLU A 120 5.57 9.67 -21.81
N LEU A 121 6.03 10.04 -20.64
CA LEU A 121 5.50 11.13 -19.81
C LEU A 121 6.40 12.38 -19.81
N SER A 122 7.21 12.54 -20.85
CA SER A 122 7.95 13.78 -21.10
C SER A 122 7.01 14.92 -21.50
N ASP A 123 7.49 16.16 -21.37
CA ASP A 123 6.80 17.36 -21.82
C ASP A 123 5.41 17.59 -21.19
N LEU A 124 5.14 17.03 -20.00
CA LEU A 124 3.92 17.31 -19.24
C LEU A 124 3.78 18.83 -19.01
N ARG A 125 2.57 19.31 -19.11
CA ARG A 125 2.20 20.72 -18.95
C ARG A 125 1.17 20.86 -17.84
N VAL A 126 1.01 22.04 -17.29
CA VAL A 126 0.01 22.33 -16.25
C VAL A 126 -1.22 22.98 -16.87
N ALA A 127 -2.41 22.52 -16.51
CA ALA A 127 -3.67 23.10 -16.94
C ALA A 127 -3.87 24.50 -16.33
N LYS A 128 -4.30 25.45 -17.15
CA LYS A 128 -4.83 26.77 -16.73
C LYS A 128 -6.34 26.79 -16.78
N SER A 129 -6.91 26.23 -17.85
CA SER A 129 -8.35 26.05 -18.04
C SER A 129 -8.64 24.96 -19.05
N ALA A 130 -9.80 24.34 -18.95
CA ALA A 130 -10.37 23.54 -20.01
C ALA A 130 -11.08 24.48 -21.00
N ASN A 131 -10.96 24.18 -22.29
CA ASN A 131 -11.69 24.87 -23.35
C ASN A 131 -13.00 24.13 -23.68
N ASP A 132 -13.97 24.78 -24.28
CA ASP A 132 -15.26 24.19 -24.65
C ASP A 132 -15.15 23.07 -25.70
N ASP A 133 -14.06 23.03 -26.46
CA ASP A 133 -13.76 21.99 -27.46
C ASP A 133 -13.03 20.76 -26.90
N GLY A 134 -12.87 20.68 -25.57
CA GLY A 134 -12.18 19.58 -24.89
C GLY A 134 -10.65 19.71 -24.87
N THR A 135 -10.09 20.78 -25.44
CA THR A 135 -8.64 21.06 -25.35
C THR A 135 -8.30 21.82 -24.06
N TRP A 136 -7.00 22.03 -23.83
CA TRP A 136 -6.49 22.66 -22.62
C TRP A 136 -5.70 23.93 -22.94
N ALA A 137 -6.02 25.03 -22.29
CA ALA A 137 -5.05 26.10 -22.12
C ALA A 137 -4.03 25.65 -21.07
N THR A 138 -2.75 25.63 -21.41
CA THR A 138 -1.69 25.11 -20.54
C THR A 138 -0.55 26.09 -20.38
N GLU A 139 0.25 25.86 -19.35
CA GLU A 139 1.56 26.51 -19.18
C GLU A 139 2.66 25.46 -18.97
N SER A 140 3.91 25.86 -19.10
CA SER A 140 5.04 25.00 -18.82
C SER A 140 5.11 24.68 -17.33
N VAL A 141 5.61 23.48 -16.99
CA VAL A 141 6.00 23.17 -15.63
C VAL A 141 7.20 24.03 -15.19
N ASN A 142 7.28 24.37 -13.92
CA ASN A 142 8.46 25.05 -13.36
C ASN A 142 9.68 24.16 -13.34
N HIS A 143 9.47 22.85 -13.17
CA HIS A 143 10.45 21.78 -13.30
C HIS A 143 9.69 20.45 -13.61
N PRO A 144 10.34 19.45 -14.22
CA PRO A 144 9.75 18.14 -14.41
C PRO A 144 9.39 17.50 -13.06
N THR A 145 8.26 16.78 -12.99
CA THR A 145 7.89 16.00 -11.79
C THR A 145 9.00 15.03 -11.42
N THR A 146 9.44 15.03 -10.18
CA THR A 146 10.43 14.09 -9.65
C THR A 146 9.76 12.82 -9.10
N ILE A 147 10.53 11.72 -8.95
CA ILE A 147 10.02 10.50 -8.31
C ILE A 147 9.66 10.79 -6.84
N ARG A 148 10.40 11.63 -6.14
CA ARG A 148 10.08 12.10 -4.77
C ARG A 148 8.70 12.75 -4.71
N GLU A 149 8.40 13.64 -5.64
CA GLU A 149 7.10 14.32 -5.72
C GLU A 149 5.98 13.36 -6.10
N LEU A 150 6.26 12.37 -6.96
CA LEU A 150 5.32 11.30 -7.26
C LEU A 150 4.99 10.49 -6.00
N MET A 151 6.00 10.09 -5.22
CA MET A 151 5.81 9.31 -3.99
C MET A 151 5.11 10.10 -2.88
N SER A 152 5.26 11.40 -2.83
CA SER A 152 4.67 12.27 -1.81
C SER A 152 3.33 12.89 -2.20
N HIS A 153 2.74 12.53 -3.34
CA HIS A 153 1.51 13.12 -3.86
C HIS A 153 1.61 14.64 -4.12
N THR A 154 2.80 15.12 -4.50
CA THR A 154 3.03 16.53 -4.86
C THR A 154 3.40 16.72 -6.33
N GLY A 155 3.32 15.66 -7.15
CA GLY A 155 3.79 15.65 -8.53
C GLY A 155 2.86 16.30 -9.57
N GLY A 156 1.78 16.96 -9.16
CA GLY A 156 0.87 17.65 -10.09
C GLY A 156 -0.36 16.84 -10.54
N PHE A 157 -0.44 15.57 -10.17
CA PHE A 157 -1.54 14.67 -10.53
C PHE A 157 -2.74 14.80 -9.58
N THR A 158 -3.94 14.44 -10.06
CA THR A 158 -5.16 14.31 -9.27
C THR A 158 -5.62 12.84 -9.23
N TYR A 159 -6.82 12.58 -8.70
CA TYR A 159 -7.41 11.24 -8.65
C TYR A 159 -8.66 11.14 -9.54
N PHE A 160 -9.18 9.91 -9.73
CA PHE A 160 -10.46 9.69 -10.40
C PHE A 160 -11.63 10.19 -9.56
N PRO A 161 -12.78 10.54 -10.18
CA PRO A 161 -14.04 10.72 -9.46
C PRO A 161 -14.44 9.39 -8.74
N PRO A 162 -15.08 9.46 -7.58
CA PRO A 162 -15.55 10.65 -6.87
C PRO A 162 -14.50 11.31 -5.95
N ILE A 163 -13.31 10.74 -5.81
CA ILE A 163 -12.23 11.26 -4.94
C ILE A 163 -11.64 12.53 -5.54
N GLY A 164 -11.14 12.46 -6.77
CA GLY A 164 -10.73 13.60 -7.55
C GLY A 164 -11.95 14.33 -8.14
N ARG A 165 -11.80 15.62 -8.38
CA ARG A 165 -12.85 16.46 -8.94
C ARG A 165 -12.27 17.39 -10.01
N GLY A 166 -13.16 17.90 -10.85
CA GLY A 166 -12.80 18.83 -11.91
C GLY A 166 -12.44 18.15 -13.24
N PRO A 167 -12.09 18.97 -14.24
CA PRO A 167 -11.94 18.49 -15.62
C PRO A 167 -10.81 17.46 -15.80
N ILE A 168 -9.69 17.60 -15.08
CA ILE A 168 -8.56 16.65 -15.18
C ILE A 168 -8.97 15.27 -14.67
N ALA A 169 -9.68 15.21 -13.53
CA ALA A 169 -10.19 13.95 -12.99
C ALA A 169 -11.13 13.24 -13.98
N GLN A 170 -11.97 14.01 -14.67
CA GLN A 170 -12.88 13.53 -15.70
C GLN A 170 -12.11 13.04 -16.94
N ALA A 171 -11.08 13.77 -17.37
CA ALA A 171 -10.23 13.39 -18.50
C ALA A 171 -9.52 12.05 -18.27
N TYR A 172 -9.15 11.69 -17.04
CA TYR A 172 -8.61 10.37 -16.76
C TYR A 172 -9.62 9.25 -17.06
N VAL A 173 -10.90 9.45 -16.71
CA VAL A 173 -11.97 8.50 -17.01
C VAL A 173 -12.17 8.35 -18.52
N GLU A 174 -12.24 9.48 -19.23
CA GLU A 174 -12.44 9.53 -20.69
C GLU A 174 -11.27 8.89 -21.45
N ALA A 175 -10.06 9.05 -20.96
CA ALA A 175 -8.87 8.39 -21.49
C ALA A 175 -8.79 6.90 -21.11
N GLY A 176 -9.72 6.38 -20.30
CA GLY A 176 -9.73 4.98 -19.87
C GLY A 176 -8.54 4.64 -18.95
N ILE A 177 -8.07 5.60 -18.17
CA ILE A 177 -7.05 5.33 -17.16
C ILE A 177 -7.68 4.47 -16.06
N GLY A 178 -7.06 3.32 -15.70
CA GLY A 178 -7.58 2.44 -14.63
C GLY A 178 -8.74 1.53 -15.03
N GLY A 179 -9.10 1.46 -16.31
CA GLY A 179 -10.13 0.55 -16.84
C GLY A 179 -9.60 -0.88 -17.09
N ASP A 180 -10.04 -1.49 -18.19
CA ASP A 180 -9.66 -2.87 -18.58
C ASP A 180 -8.28 -2.98 -19.24
N ALA A 181 -7.51 -1.89 -19.30
CA ALA A 181 -6.17 -1.85 -19.86
C ALA A 181 -5.12 -2.12 -18.77
N THR A 182 -4.01 -2.72 -19.15
CA THR A 182 -2.85 -2.89 -18.24
C THR A 182 -2.23 -1.54 -17.84
N LEU A 183 -1.34 -1.52 -16.85
CA LEU A 183 -0.56 -0.31 -16.51
C LEU A 183 0.23 0.19 -17.74
N ALA A 184 0.86 -0.72 -18.49
CA ALA A 184 1.66 -0.39 -19.66
C ALA A 184 0.83 0.21 -20.81
N GLU A 185 -0.43 -0.15 -20.95
CA GLU A 185 -1.34 0.41 -21.95
C GLU A 185 -2.03 1.70 -21.48
N SER A 186 -2.26 1.82 -20.19
CA SER A 186 -3.05 2.89 -19.58
C SER A 186 -2.18 4.13 -19.27
N MET A 187 -1.05 3.95 -18.57
CA MET A 187 -0.26 5.07 -18.06
C MET A 187 0.32 6.00 -19.15
N PRO A 188 0.77 5.52 -20.33
CA PRO A 188 1.23 6.41 -21.39
C PRO A 188 0.18 7.39 -21.92
N ARG A 189 -1.12 7.13 -21.72
CA ARG A 189 -2.21 8.05 -22.11
C ARG A 189 -2.22 9.34 -21.31
N LEU A 190 -1.55 9.34 -20.14
CA LEU A 190 -1.41 10.54 -19.30
C LEU A 190 -0.64 11.68 -19.99
N LYS A 191 0.18 11.38 -21.03
CA LYS A 191 0.93 12.38 -21.79
C LYS A 191 0.03 13.45 -22.42
N ASP A 192 -1.21 13.10 -22.74
CA ASP A 192 -2.17 13.97 -23.44
C ASP A 192 -3.08 14.74 -22.44
N ILE A 193 -2.90 14.48 -21.13
CA ILE A 193 -3.69 15.12 -20.07
C ILE A 193 -2.74 15.96 -19.20
N PRO A 194 -3.00 17.27 -19.07
CA PRO A 194 -2.10 18.12 -18.29
C PRO A 194 -2.18 17.81 -16.79
N LEU A 195 -1.15 18.21 -16.07
CA LEU A 195 -1.12 18.22 -14.61
C LEU A 195 -2.18 19.23 -14.10
N ASP A 196 -2.76 18.93 -12.94
CA ASP A 196 -3.76 19.78 -12.28
C ASP A 196 -3.13 21.02 -11.60
N TYR A 197 -1.83 20.95 -11.29
CA TYR A 197 -1.06 22.01 -10.63
C TYR A 197 0.44 21.84 -10.86
N GLN A 198 1.20 22.88 -10.57
CA GLN A 198 2.67 22.85 -10.67
C GLN A 198 3.27 21.80 -9.72
N PRO A 199 4.18 20.92 -10.20
CA PRO A 199 4.92 20.00 -9.35
C PRO A 199 5.54 20.70 -8.15
N GLY A 200 5.51 20.05 -6.99
CA GLY A 200 6.02 20.57 -5.72
C GLY A 200 5.16 21.64 -5.03
N SER A 201 4.11 22.17 -5.69
CA SER A 201 3.41 23.36 -5.16
C SER A 201 2.40 23.05 -4.05
N LYS A 202 1.80 21.85 -4.05
CA LYS A 202 0.82 21.41 -3.04
C LYS A 202 0.70 19.90 -3.00
N TRP A 203 0.13 19.40 -1.92
CA TRP A 203 -0.23 17.99 -1.76
C TRP A 203 -1.66 17.76 -2.26
N VAL A 204 -1.82 16.79 -3.17
CA VAL A 204 -3.13 16.33 -3.64
C VAL A 204 -3.12 14.82 -3.77
N TYR A 205 -4.02 14.15 -3.07
CA TYR A 205 -4.20 12.71 -3.18
C TYR A 205 -4.53 12.31 -4.61
N SER A 206 -3.76 11.42 -5.21
CA SER A 206 -3.74 11.26 -6.67
C SER A 206 -3.45 9.83 -7.12
N ILE A 207 -3.54 9.62 -8.45
CA ILE A 207 -3.12 8.37 -9.12
C ILE A 207 -1.60 8.14 -9.10
N SER A 208 -0.84 8.98 -8.40
CA SER A 208 0.62 8.89 -8.35
C SER A 208 1.12 7.49 -7.98
N VAL A 209 0.37 6.72 -7.17
CA VAL A 209 0.80 5.39 -6.76
C VAL A 209 0.54 4.34 -7.84
N ASP A 210 -0.42 4.56 -8.74
CA ASP A 210 -0.59 3.73 -9.93
C ASP A 210 0.53 3.98 -10.93
N ILE A 211 0.97 5.25 -11.06
CA ILE A 211 2.18 5.61 -11.84
C ILE A 211 3.44 5.00 -11.21
N GLN A 212 3.56 4.96 -9.88
CA GLN A 212 4.64 4.23 -9.19
C GLN A 212 4.61 2.73 -9.54
N GLY A 213 3.41 2.12 -9.60
CA GLY A 213 3.25 0.73 -10.04
C GLY A 213 3.80 0.51 -11.45
N TYR A 214 3.46 1.41 -12.37
CA TYR A 214 4.00 1.37 -13.72
C TYR A 214 5.53 1.57 -13.76
N LEU A 215 6.06 2.49 -12.96
CA LEU A 215 7.50 2.71 -12.83
C LEU A 215 8.21 1.45 -12.33
N ILE A 216 7.62 0.72 -11.37
CA ILE A 216 8.15 -0.57 -10.90
C ILE A 216 8.21 -1.57 -12.05
N GLU A 217 7.17 -1.71 -12.87
CA GLU A 217 7.18 -2.59 -14.03
C GLU A 217 8.27 -2.22 -15.04
N LYS A 218 8.46 -0.93 -15.33
CA LYS A 218 9.50 -0.43 -16.24
C LYS A 218 10.92 -0.69 -15.72
N LEU A 219 11.15 -0.47 -14.44
CA LEU A 219 12.47 -0.62 -13.82
C LEU A 219 12.84 -2.09 -13.58
N SER A 220 11.88 -2.94 -13.26
CA SER A 220 12.11 -4.36 -12.95
C SER A 220 12.04 -5.27 -14.17
N GLY A 221 11.24 -4.89 -15.18
CA GLY A 221 10.89 -5.75 -16.32
C GLY A 221 9.86 -6.84 -15.95
N GLN A 222 9.24 -6.77 -14.77
CA GLN A 222 8.22 -7.69 -14.31
C GLN A 222 6.85 -7.00 -14.20
N THR A 223 5.76 -7.76 -14.25
CA THR A 223 4.44 -7.23 -13.89
C THR A 223 4.39 -6.92 -12.38
N LEU A 224 3.57 -5.94 -11.99
CA LEU A 224 3.52 -5.46 -10.61
C LEU A 224 3.18 -6.58 -9.62
N ASP A 225 2.26 -7.48 -9.97
CA ASP A 225 1.88 -8.63 -9.15
C ASP A 225 3.03 -9.63 -8.99
N ALA A 226 3.78 -9.89 -10.06
CA ALA A 226 4.95 -10.78 -10.01
C ALA A 226 6.05 -10.18 -9.13
N PHE A 227 6.34 -8.89 -9.27
CA PHE A 227 7.32 -8.20 -8.44
C PHE A 227 6.93 -8.21 -6.95
N PHE A 228 5.68 -7.85 -6.62
CA PHE A 228 5.21 -7.89 -5.23
C PHE A 228 5.30 -9.29 -4.63
N LYS A 229 4.88 -10.30 -5.39
CA LYS A 229 4.91 -11.69 -4.97
C LYS A 229 6.34 -12.13 -4.64
N GLU A 230 7.28 -11.96 -5.59
CA GLU A 230 8.66 -12.42 -5.46
C GLU A 230 9.43 -11.65 -4.37
N ARG A 231 9.25 -10.31 -4.34
CA ARG A 231 10.13 -9.45 -3.54
C ARG A 231 9.58 -9.09 -2.16
N ILE A 232 8.26 -9.27 -1.93
CA ILE A 232 7.62 -8.87 -0.67
C ILE A 232 6.81 -10.03 -0.09
N PHE A 233 5.85 -10.59 -0.85
CA PHE A 233 4.88 -11.50 -0.26
C PHE A 233 5.46 -12.88 0.07
N GLU A 234 6.20 -13.50 -0.83
CA GLU A 234 6.85 -14.79 -0.57
C GLU A 234 7.89 -14.69 0.55
N PRO A 235 8.83 -13.71 0.54
CA PRO A 235 9.81 -13.55 1.62
C PRO A 235 9.19 -13.28 3.00
N LEU A 236 8.04 -12.61 3.06
CA LEU A 236 7.31 -12.34 4.30
C LEU A 236 6.26 -13.40 4.63
N GLU A 237 6.11 -14.44 3.80
CA GLU A 237 5.07 -15.47 3.93
C GLU A 237 3.64 -14.90 3.97
N MET A 238 3.36 -13.87 3.18
CA MET A 238 2.05 -13.24 3.03
C MET A 238 1.22 -14.00 2.00
N LYS A 239 0.70 -15.17 2.39
CA LYS A 239 0.12 -16.18 1.48
C LYS A 239 -1.28 -15.82 0.95
N ASP A 240 -1.94 -14.86 1.58
CA ASP A 240 -3.30 -14.43 1.27
C ASP A 240 -3.35 -12.97 0.79
N THR A 241 -2.17 -12.44 0.37
CA THR A 241 -2.06 -11.07 -0.18
C THR A 241 -1.80 -11.13 -1.68
N ALA A 242 -2.71 -10.56 -2.48
CA ALA A 242 -2.62 -10.54 -3.93
C ALA A 242 -3.57 -9.51 -4.54
N PHE A 243 -3.49 -9.28 -5.86
CA PHE A 243 -4.45 -8.43 -6.59
C PHE A 243 -5.80 -9.10 -6.84
N PHE A 244 -5.93 -10.38 -6.54
CA PHE A 244 -7.19 -11.13 -6.63
C PHE A 244 -7.14 -12.34 -5.72
N VAL A 245 -8.29 -12.84 -5.33
CA VAL A 245 -8.46 -14.04 -4.52
C VAL A 245 -8.73 -15.23 -5.43
N SER A 246 -7.90 -16.27 -5.32
CA SER A 246 -8.07 -17.50 -6.11
C SER A 246 -9.40 -18.23 -5.79
N PRO A 247 -9.96 -18.99 -6.73
CA PRO A 247 -11.26 -19.65 -6.55
C PRO A 247 -11.37 -20.52 -5.29
N ASP A 248 -10.31 -21.22 -4.92
CA ASP A 248 -10.22 -22.05 -3.71
C ASP A 248 -10.34 -21.27 -2.41
N LYS A 249 -9.97 -19.97 -2.43
CA LYS A 249 -10.02 -19.06 -1.28
C LYS A 249 -11.20 -18.06 -1.33
N SER A 250 -11.96 -18.04 -2.42
CA SER A 250 -13.01 -17.03 -2.66
C SER A 250 -14.09 -17.00 -1.58
N HIS A 251 -14.34 -18.13 -0.91
CA HIS A 251 -15.26 -18.24 0.22
C HIS A 251 -14.82 -17.44 1.46
N ARG A 252 -13.55 -17.05 1.55
CA ARG A 252 -12.98 -16.24 2.62
C ARG A 252 -13.02 -14.73 2.32
N LEU A 253 -13.39 -14.32 1.10
CA LEU A 253 -13.45 -12.92 0.72
C LEU A 253 -14.67 -12.24 1.35
N SER A 254 -14.42 -11.27 2.25
CA SER A 254 -15.46 -10.47 2.89
C SER A 254 -16.29 -9.71 1.85
N ARG A 255 -17.61 -9.63 2.06
CA ARG A 255 -18.50 -8.72 1.34
C ARG A 255 -18.25 -7.28 1.77
N MET A 256 -18.62 -6.34 0.90
CA MET A 256 -18.52 -4.93 1.19
C MET A 256 -19.87 -4.35 1.55
N TYR A 257 -19.91 -3.59 2.62
CA TYR A 257 -21.12 -2.94 3.12
C TYR A 257 -20.87 -1.46 3.36
N MET A 258 -21.93 -0.67 3.17
CA MET A 258 -21.97 0.75 3.52
C MET A 258 -23.20 1.01 4.39
N PRO A 259 -23.07 1.74 5.51
CA PRO A 259 -24.23 2.18 6.28
C PRO A 259 -25.15 3.05 5.43
N SER A 260 -26.42 2.71 5.38
CA SER A 260 -27.46 3.45 4.64
C SER A 260 -28.78 3.37 5.39
N ASN A 261 -29.31 4.52 5.81
CA ASN A 261 -30.63 4.62 6.46
C ASN A 261 -30.83 3.68 7.66
N GLY A 262 -29.79 3.46 8.47
CA GLY A 262 -29.86 2.59 9.65
C GLY A 262 -29.72 1.08 9.35
N ALA A 263 -29.38 0.71 8.12
CA ALA A 263 -29.10 -0.66 7.70
C ALA A 263 -27.74 -0.73 6.97
N LEU A 264 -27.24 -1.93 6.77
CA LEU A 264 -26.06 -2.18 5.93
C LEU A 264 -26.51 -2.47 4.50
N LEU A 265 -26.03 -1.65 3.56
CA LEU A 265 -26.24 -1.85 2.14
C LEU A 265 -25.01 -2.54 1.56
N ARG A 266 -25.19 -3.71 0.95
CA ARG A 266 -24.11 -4.41 0.25
C ARG A 266 -23.70 -3.64 -1.01
N THR A 267 -22.40 -3.44 -1.22
CA THR A 267 -21.86 -2.57 -2.29
C THR A 267 -20.88 -3.26 -3.26
N ASP A 268 -20.45 -4.47 -3.00
CA ASP A 268 -19.51 -5.21 -3.86
C ASP A 268 -20.09 -5.67 -5.20
N ASN A 269 -21.41 -5.56 -5.39
CA ASN A 269 -22.10 -5.90 -6.63
C ASN A 269 -22.44 -4.69 -7.52
N PHE A 270 -22.10 -3.46 -7.11
CA PHE A 270 -22.44 -2.30 -7.91
C PHE A 270 -21.47 -2.14 -9.08
N PRO A 271 -21.98 -1.83 -10.31
CA PRO A 271 -21.14 -1.42 -11.44
C PRO A 271 -20.28 -0.22 -11.05
N GLY A 272 -18.98 -0.31 -11.31
CA GLY A 272 -18.02 0.74 -10.95
C GLY A 272 -17.58 0.72 -9.48
N SER A 273 -17.86 -0.36 -8.72
CA SER A 273 -17.19 -0.57 -7.43
C SER A 273 -15.67 -0.57 -7.64
N LEU A 274 -14.95 0.18 -6.80
CA LEU A 274 -13.49 0.29 -6.89
C LEU A 274 -12.85 -1.12 -6.89
N GLY A 275 -12.16 -1.48 -7.99
CA GLY A 275 -11.37 -2.69 -8.09
C GLY A 275 -12.10 -3.95 -8.58
N GLY A 276 -13.37 -3.90 -9.00
CA GLY A 276 -14.06 -5.05 -9.58
C GLY A 276 -14.38 -6.17 -8.59
N SER A 277 -14.50 -7.41 -9.08
CA SER A 277 -14.90 -8.58 -8.27
C SER A 277 -13.84 -9.04 -7.27
N PHE A 278 -12.57 -8.77 -7.54
CA PHE A 278 -11.42 -9.33 -6.82
C PHE A 278 -11.33 -10.87 -6.80
N THR A 279 -12.11 -11.56 -7.60
CA THR A 279 -12.08 -13.03 -7.76
C THR A 279 -11.43 -13.46 -9.08
N GLU A 280 -11.08 -12.49 -9.92
CA GLU A 280 -10.38 -12.69 -11.19
C GLU A 280 -9.18 -11.73 -11.25
N LYS A 281 -8.11 -12.14 -11.95
CA LYS A 281 -6.93 -11.29 -12.13
C LYS A 281 -7.32 -10.06 -12.96
N PRO A 282 -7.21 -8.84 -12.38
CA PRO A 282 -7.50 -7.62 -13.14
C PRO A 282 -6.41 -7.35 -14.18
N ALA A 283 -6.77 -6.73 -15.30
CA ALA A 283 -5.78 -6.22 -16.25
C ALA A 283 -4.99 -5.05 -15.65
N PHE A 284 -5.68 -4.11 -15.02
CA PHE A 284 -5.08 -2.97 -14.34
C PHE A 284 -4.65 -3.35 -12.91
N LEU A 285 -3.36 -3.56 -12.72
CA LEU A 285 -2.78 -3.86 -11.40
C LEU A 285 -2.63 -2.56 -10.60
N ALA A 286 -3.71 -2.10 -9.99
CA ALA A 286 -3.78 -0.81 -9.32
C ALA A 286 -2.82 -0.75 -8.12
N GLY A 287 -1.68 -0.08 -8.28
CA GLY A 287 -0.70 0.14 -7.20
C GLY A 287 -1.26 0.98 -6.05
N GLY A 288 -2.31 1.76 -6.33
CA GLY A 288 -2.98 2.62 -5.36
C GLY A 288 -4.05 1.94 -4.50
N HIS A 289 -4.64 0.79 -4.93
CA HIS A 289 -5.81 0.23 -4.22
C HIS A 289 -6.15 -1.23 -4.55
N GLY A 290 -5.34 -1.91 -5.34
CA GLY A 290 -5.73 -3.18 -5.98
C GLY A 290 -5.56 -4.44 -5.13
N LEU A 291 -4.95 -4.39 -3.95
CA LEU A 291 -4.66 -5.59 -3.18
C LEU A 291 -5.82 -6.06 -2.30
N THR A 292 -5.85 -7.38 -2.13
CA THR A 292 -6.54 -8.06 -1.03
C THR A 292 -5.52 -8.58 -0.04
N SER A 293 -5.89 -8.73 1.24
CA SER A 293 -5.03 -9.27 2.28
C SER A 293 -5.83 -9.74 3.50
N THR A 294 -5.17 -10.43 4.42
CA THR A 294 -5.67 -10.72 5.77
C THR A 294 -5.00 -9.81 6.80
N ALA A 295 -5.60 -9.70 8.00
CA ALA A 295 -4.97 -9.00 9.12
C ALA A 295 -3.60 -9.60 9.47
N SER A 296 -3.48 -10.93 9.43
CA SER A 296 -2.23 -11.66 9.72
C SER A 296 -1.12 -11.34 8.72
N ASP A 297 -1.41 -11.33 7.42
CA ASP A 297 -0.42 -11.03 6.39
C ASP A 297 0.02 -9.56 6.47
N TYR A 298 -0.96 -8.64 6.61
CA TYR A 298 -0.61 -7.23 6.71
C TYR A 298 0.16 -6.90 8.00
N MET A 299 -0.09 -7.62 9.10
CA MET A 299 0.71 -7.51 10.33
C MET A 299 2.18 -7.90 10.11
N LYS A 300 2.48 -8.92 9.30
CA LYS A 300 3.86 -9.29 8.93
C LYS A 300 4.55 -8.14 8.19
N PHE A 301 3.85 -7.54 7.24
CA PHE A 301 4.34 -6.36 6.52
C PHE A 301 4.58 -5.17 7.45
N ALA A 302 3.64 -4.86 8.34
CA ALA A 302 3.81 -3.79 9.33
C ALA A 302 4.97 -4.07 10.30
N GLN A 303 5.12 -5.31 10.77
CA GLN A 303 6.20 -5.71 11.67
C GLN A 303 7.57 -5.63 10.98
N MET A 304 7.66 -5.98 9.69
CA MET A 304 8.86 -5.81 8.88
C MET A 304 9.31 -4.34 8.89
N HIS A 305 8.40 -3.40 8.67
CA HIS A 305 8.71 -1.96 8.73
C HIS A 305 9.13 -1.50 10.13
N LEU A 306 8.41 -1.94 11.17
CA LEU A 306 8.76 -1.64 12.57
C LEU A 306 10.17 -2.12 12.92
N ASN A 307 10.60 -3.22 12.32
CA ASN A 307 11.93 -3.82 12.50
C ASN A 307 12.96 -3.29 11.47
N LYS A 308 12.74 -2.11 10.87
CA LYS A 308 13.67 -1.48 9.93
C LYS A 308 14.00 -2.38 8.73
N GLY A 309 12.97 -2.90 8.10
CA GLY A 309 13.07 -3.66 6.86
C GLY A 309 13.35 -5.16 7.02
N VAL A 310 13.27 -5.72 8.24
CA VAL A 310 13.59 -7.14 8.49
C VAL A 310 12.43 -7.84 9.21
N LEU A 311 12.08 -9.05 8.79
CA LEU A 311 11.18 -9.94 9.52
C LEU A 311 11.78 -11.36 9.57
N ASN A 312 11.84 -11.96 10.76
CA ASN A 312 12.34 -13.34 10.97
C ASN A 312 13.69 -13.64 10.28
N GLY A 313 14.60 -12.65 10.25
CA GLY A 313 15.89 -12.77 9.60
C GLY A 313 15.88 -12.49 8.08
N THR A 314 14.71 -12.34 7.47
CA THR A 314 14.57 -11.98 6.06
C THR A 314 14.56 -10.46 5.92
N ARG A 315 15.50 -9.92 5.12
CA ARG A 315 15.58 -8.49 4.81
C ARG A 315 14.81 -8.18 3.53
N ILE A 316 13.98 -7.14 3.61
CA ILE A 316 13.22 -6.59 2.47
C ILE A 316 13.79 -5.22 2.07
N LEU A 317 14.13 -4.37 3.05
CA LEU A 317 14.69 -3.02 2.88
C LEU A 317 16.00 -2.85 3.67
#